data_b3292f50c02cbe68dfdfccdb5175f37f
#
_entry.id   b3292f50c02cbe68dfdfccdb5175f37f
#
_cell.length_a   1.000
_cell.length_b   1.000
_cell.length_c   1.000
_cell.angle_alpha   90.00
_cell.angle_beta   90.00
_cell.angle_gamma   90.00
#
_symmetry.space_group_name_H-M   'P 1'
#
loop_
_entity.id
_entity.type
_entity.pdbx_description
1 polymer ?
#
loop_
_entity_poly.entity_id
_entity_poly.type
_entity_poly.pdbx_seq_one_letter_code
_entity_poly.pdbx_strand_id
1 'polypeptide(L)'
;MTAPAISVNLNKGQADMSKTSWIRSSGLGFAVLVGFAVPAGAGTLDSVKQRGTLQCGVSEGVAGFSEKDTQGDWRGFDVDFCRAVASAVLGDAGKVAFTPLSASQRFDALKGGKVDLLARNSTWTLGREAELGLAFAGITYHDGQGFLAKRALKADTALSLDKAKICVEAGTTTQLNLADFFKANSMTYEEKVYPSAAEAFAAFESGQCDVLTRDQSALHGDRLRLAKPAEAIVLPDVISKEPLGPVVRSDDFPWFTLVKWVNFALVNAEELGVSSTNVDEALKSQKPDVRRFIGAEGGFGKALGLEADWAVRAVKVGGNYAEIYERNLGTGSKLGIPRGLNQLWSMGGVLYAPPLR
;
A
#
# COMPACT_ATOMS: atom_id res chain seq x y z
N MET A 1 -22.77 48.53 21.38
CA MET A 1 -23.99 47.72 21.36
C MET A 1 -23.71 46.49 22.18
N THR A 2 -24.36 46.43 23.33
CA THR A 2 -24.12 45.53 24.47
C THR A 2 -24.83 44.20 24.28
N ALA A 3 -24.14 43.11 24.57
CA ALA A 3 -24.74 41.73 24.63
C ALA A 3 -25.41 41.51 26.00
N PRO A 4 -26.51 40.73 26.07
CA PRO A 4 -27.15 40.42 27.35
C PRO A 4 -26.60 39.15 27.98
N ALA A 5 -26.41 39.22 29.30
CA ALA A 5 -26.03 38.12 30.18
C ALA A 5 -27.24 37.21 30.50
N ILE A 6 -27.07 35.89 30.52
CA ILE A 6 -28.04 34.92 30.98
C ILE A 6 -27.64 34.50 32.39
N SER A 7 -28.54 34.79 33.37
CA SER A 7 -28.43 34.38 34.78
C SER A 7 -29.04 32.98 34.97
N VAL A 8 -28.29 32.08 35.61
CA VAL A 8 -28.75 30.75 36.04
C VAL A 8 -29.20 30.83 37.51
N ASN A 9 -30.44 30.46 37.75
CA ASN A 9 -31.11 30.47 39.06
C ASN A 9 -30.90 29.13 39.76
N LEU A 10 -30.24 29.14 40.91
CA LEU A 10 -30.07 27.98 41.80
C LEU A 10 -31.21 27.94 42.80
N ASN A 11 -32.08 26.97 42.72
CA ASN A 11 -33.13 26.73 43.69
C ASN A 11 -32.70 25.60 44.65
N LYS A 12 -32.59 25.96 45.95
CA LYS A 12 -32.31 25.06 47.07
C LYS A 12 -33.64 24.46 47.55
N GLY A 13 -33.78 23.16 47.49
CA GLY A 13 -34.83 22.41 48.19
C GLY A 13 -34.26 21.69 49.39
N GLN A 14 -34.62 22.16 50.59
CA GLN A 14 -34.49 21.41 51.84
C GLN A 14 -35.63 20.42 51.97
N ALA A 15 -35.35 19.19 52.34
CA ALA A 15 -36.35 18.24 52.82
C ALA A 15 -35.88 17.46 54.03
N ASP A 16 -36.71 17.42 54.91
CA ASP A 16 -36.92 17.07 56.31
C ASP A 16 -36.49 15.64 56.69
N MET A 17 -35.98 15.54 57.96
CA MET A 17 -35.63 14.30 58.63
C MET A 17 -36.82 13.74 59.38
N SER A 18 -37.23 12.52 59.14
CA SER A 18 -37.98 11.71 60.11
C SER A 18 -37.30 10.35 60.30
N LYS A 19 -37.06 10.05 61.59
CA LYS A 19 -36.43 8.83 62.13
C LYS A 19 -37.39 7.64 62.02
N THR A 20 -36.92 6.49 61.59
CA THR A 20 -37.40 5.23 62.14
C THR A 20 -36.25 4.17 62.09
N SER A 21 -35.98 3.63 63.29
CA SER A 21 -35.03 2.55 63.54
C SER A 21 -35.59 1.20 63.10
N TRP A 22 -34.73 0.25 62.75
CA TRP A 22 -34.65 -1.11 63.27
C TRP A 22 -33.98 -2.11 62.33
N ILE A 23 -33.08 -2.84 62.98
CA ILE A 23 -32.58 -4.22 62.78
C ILE A 23 -31.36 -4.43 61.88
N ARG A 24 -30.30 -4.83 62.63
CA ARG A 24 -29.05 -5.45 62.18
C ARG A 24 -29.32 -6.79 61.51
N SER A 25 -28.73 -7.00 60.34
CA SER A 25 -28.16 -8.32 60.02
C SER A 25 -26.88 -8.13 59.19
N SER A 26 -25.80 -8.61 59.82
CA SER A 26 -24.46 -8.61 59.26
C SER A 26 -24.38 -9.69 58.19
N GLY A 27 -24.38 -9.28 56.93
CA GLY A 27 -24.01 -10.15 55.80
C GLY A 27 -22.81 -9.56 55.11
N LEU A 28 -21.61 -10.07 55.36
CA LEU A 28 -20.42 -9.79 54.55
C LEU A 28 -20.65 -10.39 53.14
N GLY A 29 -21.22 -9.60 52.25
CA GLY A 29 -21.25 -9.92 50.82
C GLY A 29 -19.88 -9.57 50.21
N PHE A 30 -19.02 -10.55 50.02
CA PHE A 30 -17.82 -10.44 49.23
C PHE A 30 -18.26 -10.30 47.75
N ALA A 31 -18.39 -9.08 47.28
CA ALA A 31 -18.59 -8.83 45.86
C ALA A 31 -17.28 -9.18 45.13
N VAL A 32 -17.20 -10.38 44.59
CA VAL A 32 -16.16 -10.76 43.63
C VAL A 32 -16.44 -9.97 42.33
N LEU A 33 -15.73 -8.86 42.17
CA LEU A 33 -15.60 -8.19 40.90
C LEU A 33 -14.86 -9.14 39.95
N VAL A 34 -15.58 -10.00 39.25
CA VAL A 34 -15.06 -10.71 38.08
C VAL A 34 -14.86 -9.64 37.02
N GLY A 35 -13.64 -9.10 36.99
CA GLY A 35 -13.19 -8.27 35.87
C GLY A 35 -13.23 -9.13 34.62
N PHE A 36 -14.21 -8.90 33.76
CA PHE A 36 -14.15 -9.38 32.37
C PHE A 36 -12.93 -8.70 31.73
N ALA A 37 -11.79 -9.36 31.75
CA ALA A 37 -10.69 -9.04 30.85
C ALA A 37 -11.24 -9.27 29.44
N VAL A 38 -11.62 -8.19 28.76
CA VAL A 38 -11.84 -8.22 27.31
C VAL A 38 -10.52 -8.73 26.74
N PRO A 39 -10.49 -9.88 26.05
CA PRO A 39 -9.26 -10.32 25.41
C PRO A 39 -8.85 -9.20 24.45
N ALA A 40 -7.70 -8.59 24.70
CA ALA A 40 -7.06 -7.73 23.72
C ALA A 40 -6.95 -8.60 22.46
N GLY A 41 -7.69 -8.26 21.41
CA GLY A 41 -7.68 -9.03 20.17
C GLY A 41 -6.23 -9.21 19.74
N ALA A 42 -5.84 -10.43 19.40
CA ALA A 42 -4.50 -10.73 18.92
C ALA A 42 -4.19 -9.81 17.75
N GLY A 43 -3.07 -9.08 17.80
CA GLY A 43 -2.62 -8.21 16.73
C GLY A 43 -2.43 -8.99 15.41
N THR A 44 -2.34 -8.27 14.31
CA THR A 44 -2.14 -8.90 12.98
C THR A 44 -0.89 -9.77 12.95
N LEU A 45 0.20 -9.33 13.59
CA LEU A 45 1.44 -10.10 13.67
C LEU A 45 1.22 -11.47 14.33
N ASP A 46 0.50 -11.49 15.45
CA ASP A 46 0.23 -12.75 16.18
C ASP A 46 -0.67 -13.67 15.35
N SER A 47 -1.68 -13.10 14.69
CA SER A 47 -2.58 -13.84 13.80
C SER A 47 -1.83 -14.45 12.62
N VAL A 48 -0.90 -13.72 11.99
CA VAL A 48 -0.04 -14.20 10.90
C VAL A 48 0.88 -15.32 11.39
N LYS A 49 1.51 -15.16 12.55
CA LYS A 49 2.38 -16.19 13.15
C LYS A 49 1.61 -17.45 13.51
N GLN A 50 0.44 -17.32 14.13
CA GLN A 50 -0.39 -18.45 14.52
C GLN A 50 -0.89 -19.23 13.30
N ARG A 51 -1.32 -18.51 12.27
CA ARG A 51 -1.79 -19.10 11.00
C ARG A 51 -0.64 -19.67 10.18
N GLY A 52 0.57 -19.19 10.35
CA GLY A 52 1.75 -19.57 9.59
C GLY A 52 1.74 -19.11 8.13
N THR A 53 0.90 -18.12 7.78
CA THR A 53 0.73 -17.63 6.42
C THR A 53 0.31 -16.17 6.44
N LEU A 54 0.95 -15.32 5.62
CA LEU A 54 0.55 -13.95 5.37
C LEU A 54 -0.56 -13.91 4.31
N GLN A 55 -1.68 -13.24 4.59
CA GLN A 55 -2.74 -12.97 3.61
C GLN A 55 -2.46 -11.63 2.93
N CYS A 56 -2.06 -11.65 1.66
CA CYS A 56 -1.72 -10.45 0.91
C CYS A 56 -2.72 -10.16 -0.22
N GLY A 57 -3.33 -8.97 -0.20
CA GLY A 57 -4.16 -8.48 -1.28
C GLY A 57 -3.31 -7.87 -2.39
N VAL A 58 -3.52 -8.31 -3.62
CA VAL A 58 -2.81 -7.87 -4.83
C VAL A 58 -3.80 -7.43 -5.91
N SER A 59 -3.35 -6.84 -6.99
CA SER A 59 -4.22 -6.52 -8.13
C SER A 59 -4.56 -7.78 -8.95
N GLU A 60 -5.60 -7.66 -9.78
CA GLU A 60 -6.13 -8.77 -10.59
C GLU A 60 -5.30 -9.05 -11.87
N GLY A 61 -4.17 -8.38 -12.04
CA GLY A 61 -3.30 -8.57 -13.20
C GLY A 61 -2.76 -7.24 -13.74
N VAL A 62 -1.87 -6.58 -12.99
CA VAL A 62 -1.11 -5.42 -13.45
C VAL A 62 0.31 -5.86 -13.74
N ALA A 63 0.70 -5.78 -15.00
CA ALA A 63 2.02 -6.21 -15.46
C ALA A 63 3.14 -5.53 -14.68
N GLY A 64 4.10 -6.31 -14.23
CA GLY A 64 5.23 -5.86 -13.42
C GLY A 64 4.91 -5.62 -11.95
N PHE A 65 3.65 -5.49 -11.52
CA PHE A 65 3.27 -5.32 -10.11
C PHE A 65 2.70 -6.59 -9.49
N SER A 66 1.64 -7.13 -10.07
CA SER A 66 1.07 -8.41 -9.66
C SER A 66 0.34 -9.05 -10.81
N GLU A 67 0.87 -10.12 -11.33
CA GLU A 67 0.30 -10.92 -12.41
C GLU A 67 0.67 -12.40 -12.23
N LYS A 68 -0.10 -13.28 -12.85
CA LYS A 68 0.24 -14.69 -12.91
C LYS A 68 1.07 -14.98 -14.14
N ASP A 69 2.14 -15.75 -13.97
CA ASP A 69 2.90 -16.28 -15.08
C ASP A 69 2.18 -17.44 -15.79
N THR A 70 2.80 -18.00 -16.79
CA THR A 70 2.26 -19.11 -17.57
C THR A 70 2.07 -20.42 -16.78
N GLN A 71 2.67 -20.52 -15.59
CA GLN A 71 2.54 -21.63 -14.67
C GLN A 71 1.44 -21.40 -13.63
N GLY A 72 0.91 -20.18 -13.58
CA GLY A 72 -0.10 -19.76 -12.61
C GLY A 72 0.48 -19.15 -11.33
N ASP A 73 1.80 -19.00 -11.26
CA ASP A 73 2.49 -18.42 -10.11
C ASP A 73 2.44 -16.91 -10.14
N TRP A 74 2.18 -16.30 -8.97
CA TRP A 74 2.19 -14.85 -8.81
C TRP A 74 3.60 -14.29 -8.94
N ARG A 75 3.73 -13.19 -9.72
CA ARG A 75 4.97 -12.44 -9.93
C ARG A 75 4.69 -10.95 -9.94
N GLY A 76 5.72 -10.15 -9.66
CA GLY A 76 5.67 -8.70 -9.73
C GLY A 76 6.22 -8.02 -8.49
N PHE A 77 6.35 -6.71 -8.58
CA PHE A 77 6.92 -5.85 -7.55
C PHE A 77 6.15 -5.91 -6.22
N ASP A 78 4.80 -5.82 -6.29
CA ASP A 78 3.93 -5.93 -5.11
C ASP A 78 3.94 -7.34 -4.51
N VAL A 79 4.03 -8.36 -5.37
CA VAL A 79 4.15 -9.77 -4.97
C VAL A 79 5.45 -10.02 -4.22
N ASP A 80 6.56 -9.49 -4.72
CA ASP A 80 7.87 -9.63 -4.08
C ASP A 80 7.94 -8.88 -2.76
N PHE A 81 7.26 -7.74 -2.65
CA PHE A 81 7.11 -7.04 -1.37
C PHE A 81 6.35 -7.90 -0.32
N CYS A 82 5.24 -8.54 -0.70
CA CYS A 82 4.54 -9.46 0.21
C CYS A 82 5.41 -10.64 0.63
N ARG A 83 6.21 -11.18 -0.29
CA ARG A 83 7.19 -12.25 0.00
C ARG A 83 8.26 -11.79 0.97
N ALA A 84 8.74 -10.54 0.83
CA ALA A 84 9.71 -9.96 1.76
C ALA A 84 9.11 -9.84 3.18
N VAL A 85 7.85 -9.38 3.31
CA VAL A 85 7.14 -9.34 4.61
C VAL A 85 6.96 -10.74 5.17
N ALA A 86 6.52 -11.72 4.37
CA ALA A 86 6.36 -13.11 4.82
C ALA A 86 7.69 -13.72 5.28
N SER A 87 8.77 -13.45 4.54
CA SER A 87 10.12 -13.90 4.89
C SER A 87 10.63 -13.28 6.20
N ALA A 88 10.41 -11.96 6.39
CA ALA A 88 10.77 -11.28 7.63
C ALA A 88 10.02 -11.83 8.85
N VAL A 89 8.73 -12.14 8.71
CA VAL A 89 7.84 -12.56 9.82
C VAL A 89 7.92 -14.06 10.09
N LEU A 90 7.92 -14.88 9.03
CA LEU A 90 7.76 -16.34 9.09
C LEU A 90 9.01 -17.12 8.69
N GLY A 91 10.07 -16.41 8.26
CA GLY A 91 11.32 -17.03 7.79
C GLY A 91 11.22 -17.72 6.43
N ASP A 92 10.08 -17.57 5.72
CA ASP A 92 9.84 -18.26 4.47
C ASP A 92 8.97 -17.38 3.53
N ALA A 93 9.51 -17.01 2.38
CA ALA A 93 8.85 -16.20 1.37
C ALA A 93 7.67 -16.92 0.68
N GLY A 94 7.61 -18.25 0.75
CA GLY A 94 6.50 -19.07 0.24
C GLY A 94 5.27 -19.05 1.14
N LYS A 95 5.40 -18.60 2.41
CA LYS A 95 4.30 -18.53 3.37
C LYS A 95 3.43 -17.30 3.16
N VAL A 96 2.96 -17.08 1.95
CA VAL A 96 2.05 -16.01 1.56
C VAL A 96 0.94 -16.55 0.67
N ALA A 97 -0.29 -16.14 0.99
CA ALA A 97 -1.47 -16.42 0.17
C ALA A 97 -1.91 -15.10 -0.49
N PHE A 98 -1.99 -15.10 -1.82
CA PHE A 98 -2.37 -13.92 -2.59
C PHE A 98 -3.86 -13.92 -2.89
N THR A 99 -4.52 -12.78 -2.60
CA THR A 99 -5.93 -12.56 -2.93
C THR A 99 -6.01 -11.45 -3.97
N PRO A 100 -6.41 -11.75 -5.22
CA PRO A 100 -6.65 -10.71 -6.22
C PRO A 100 -7.88 -9.90 -5.84
N LEU A 101 -7.77 -8.57 -5.94
CA LEU A 101 -8.81 -7.61 -5.56
C LEU A 101 -8.92 -6.50 -6.61
N SER A 102 -10.15 -6.15 -6.99
CA SER A 102 -10.42 -4.97 -7.80
C SER A 102 -10.16 -3.67 -7.03
N ALA A 103 -10.15 -2.53 -7.72
CA ALA A 103 -9.98 -1.23 -7.09
C ALA A 103 -11.09 -0.92 -6.08
N SER A 104 -12.33 -1.34 -6.36
CA SER A 104 -13.48 -1.12 -5.49
C SER A 104 -13.52 -2.03 -4.27
N GLN A 105 -12.95 -3.25 -4.34
CA GLN A 105 -13.03 -4.26 -3.27
C GLN A 105 -11.88 -4.19 -2.26
N ARG A 106 -10.72 -3.64 -2.65
CA ARG A 106 -9.47 -3.77 -1.89
C ARG A 106 -9.53 -3.28 -0.45
N PHE A 107 -10.12 -2.11 -0.23
CA PHE A 107 -10.14 -1.50 1.09
C PHE A 107 -11.11 -2.18 2.04
N ASP A 108 -12.27 -2.63 1.55
CA ASP A 108 -13.20 -3.40 2.37
C ASP A 108 -12.66 -4.79 2.72
N ALA A 109 -11.91 -5.43 1.81
CA ALA A 109 -11.22 -6.68 2.10
C ALA A 109 -10.17 -6.52 3.21
N LEU A 110 -9.42 -5.39 3.22
CA LEU A 110 -8.46 -5.10 4.28
C LEU A 110 -9.15 -4.77 5.61
N LYS A 111 -10.14 -3.88 5.62
CA LYS A 111 -10.90 -3.51 6.82
C LYS A 111 -11.61 -4.72 7.44
N GLY A 112 -12.17 -5.58 6.61
CA GLY A 112 -12.83 -6.81 7.04
C GLY A 112 -11.89 -7.94 7.45
N GLY A 113 -10.57 -7.74 7.44
CA GLY A 113 -9.59 -8.75 7.85
C GLY A 113 -9.46 -9.93 6.89
N LYS A 114 -9.98 -9.84 5.65
CA LYS A 114 -9.79 -10.85 4.61
C LYS A 114 -8.32 -10.94 4.18
N VAL A 115 -7.61 -9.83 4.27
CA VAL A 115 -6.17 -9.73 4.04
C VAL A 115 -5.52 -8.97 5.19
N ASP A 116 -4.24 -9.28 5.46
CA ASP A 116 -3.44 -8.64 6.50
C ASP A 116 -2.75 -7.38 5.99
N LEU A 117 -2.51 -7.35 4.68
CA LEU A 117 -1.72 -6.36 3.96
C LEU A 117 -2.27 -6.23 2.54
N LEU A 118 -2.37 -4.99 2.04
CA LEU A 118 -2.53 -4.72 0.62
C LEU A 118 -1.18 -4.25 0.05
N ALA A 119 -0.63 -4.98 -0.92
CA ALA A 119 0.37 -4.52 -1.86
C ALA A 119 -0.27 -4.61 -3.26
N ARG A 120 -0.96 -3.51 -3.65
CA ARG A 120 -1.88 -3.50 -4.79
C ARG A 120 -1.85 -2.12 -5.47
N ASN A 121 -0.66 -1.62 -5.79
CA ASN A 121 -0.48 -0.33 -6.45
C ASN A 121 -1.53 0.71 -6.00
N SER A 122 -1.65 0.89 -4.69
CA SER A 122 -2.64 1.81 -4.09
C SER A 122 -2.01 3.15 -3.79
N THR A 123 -2.57 4.20 -4.35
CA THR A 123 -2.14 5.59 -4.14
C THR A 123 -2.44 6.05 -2.73
N TRP A 124 -1.46 6.56 -2.05
CA TRP A 124 -1.62 7.22 -0.75
C TRP A 124 -2.30 8.58 -0.93
N THR A 125 -3.48 8.74 -0.35
CA THR A 125 -4.22 10.00 -0.34
C THR A 125 -4.76 10.29 1.05
N LEU A 126 -4.97 11.58 1.37
CA LEU A 126 -5.55 12.01 2.64
C LEU A 126 -6.91 11.33 2.90
N GLY A 127 -7.81 11.29 1.91
CA GLY A 127 -9.13 10.69 2.08
C GLY A 127 -9.04 9.19 2.42
N ARG A 128 -8.15 8.43 1.74
CA ARG A 128 -7.97 7.01 2.03
C ARG A 128 -7.43 6.76 3.45
N GLU A 129 -6.55 7.61 3.94
CA GLU A 129 -5.99 7.48 5.28
C GLU A 129 -6.95 7.99 6.36
N ALA A 130 -7.44 9.22 6.22
CA ALA A 130 -8.22 9.89 7.26
C ALA A 130 -9.66 9.40 7.35
N GLU A 131 -10.30 9.05 6.20
CA GLU A 131 -11.73 8.70 6.16
C GLU A 131 -11.97 7.19 6.21
N LEU A 132 -11.04 6.38 5.67
CA LEU A 132 -11.23 4.94 5.57
C LEU A 132 -10.59 4.14 6.72
N GLY A 133 -9.86 4.78 7.63
CA GLY A 133 -9.18 4.09 8.73
C GLY A 133 -8.04 3.19 8.23
N LEU A 134 -7.29 3.65 7.25
CA LEU A 134 -6.17 2.93 6.64
C LEU A 134 -4.85 3.59 7.02
N ALA A 135 -3.76 2.85 6.96
CA ALA A 135 -2.40 3.37 7.16
C ALA A 135 -1.49 2.91 6.02
N PHE A 136 -0.86 3.86 5.34
CA PHE A 136 0.10 3.58 4.29
C PHE A 136 1.50 3.39 4.88
N ALA A 137 2.05 2.20 4.75
CA ALA A 137 3.33 1.83 5.35
C ALA A 137 4.55 2.26 4.49
N GLY A 138 4.49 3.48 3.98
CA GLY A 138 5.50 4.08 3.11
C GLY A 138 5.12 4.03 1.64
N ILE A 139 5.99 4.58 0.81
CA ILE A 139 5.84 4.57 -0.65
C ILE A 139 6.83 3.55 -1.20
N THR A 140 6.33 2.59 -1.97
CA THR A 140 7.15 1.59 -2.67
C THR A 140 7.41 1.97 -4.11
N TYR A 141 6.54 2.79 -4.72
CA TYR A 141 6.70 3.24 -6.09
C TYR A 141 6.13 4.65 -6.28
N HIS A 142 6.93 5.55 -6.83
CA HIS A 142 6.51 6.90 -7.21
C HIS A 142 6.07 6.87 -8.66
N ASP A 143 4.77 6.98 -8.89
CA ASP A 143 4.12 6.96 -10.19
C ASP A 143 3.38 8.28 -10.47
N GLY A 144 2.74 8.33 -11.59
CA GLY A 144 1.81 9.37 -12.01
C GLY A 144 0.79 8.83 -13.00
N GLN A 145 -0.32 9.53 -13.15
CA GLN A 145 -1.33 9.18 -14.14
C GLN A 145 -0.93 9.66 -15.52
N GLY A 146 -1.12 8.78 -16.52
CA GLY A 146 -0.88 9.07 -17.92
C GLY A 146 -2.03 8.61 -18.82
N PHE A 147 -1.76 8.62 -20.13
CA PHE A 147 -2.70 8.26 -21.17
C PHE A 147 -2.06 7.32 -22.18
N LEU A 148 -2.74 6.22 -22.49
CA LEU A 148 -2.46 5.37 -23.66
C LEU A 148 -3.47 5.74 -24.75
N ALA A 149 -3.01 6.37 -25.80
CA ALA A 149 -3.84 6.86 -26.89
C ALA A 149 -3.65 6.05 -28.17
N LYS A 150 -4.72 5.88 -28.95
CA LYS A 150 -4.60 5.35 -30.31
C LYS A 150 -3.84 6.36 -31.19
N ARG A 151 -2.85 5.91 -31.95
CA ARG A 151 -2.08 6.79 -32.85
C ARG A 151 -2.94 7.47 -33.91
N ALA A 152 -4.10 6.88 -34.24
CA ALA A 152 -5.07 7.48 -35.14
C ALA A 152 -5.60 8.84 -34.68
N LEU A 153 -5.58 9.11 -33.35
CA LEU A 153 -5.94 10.43 -32.78
C LEU A 153 -4.93 11.53 -33.13
N LYS A 154 -3.67 11.14 -33.48
CA LYS A 154 -2.56 12.09 -33.73
C LYS A 154 -2.34 13.03 -32.54
N ALA A 155 -2.60 12.54 -31.31
CA ALA A 155 -2.36 13.25 -30.06
C ALA A 155 -0.92 13.06 -29.63
N ASP A 156 -0.20 14.16 -29.38
CA ASP A 156 1.19 14.16 -28.91
C ASP A 156 1.28 14.51 -27.41
N THR A 157 0.24 15.12 -26.86
CA THR A 157 0.15 15.55 -25.44
C THR A 157 -1.25 15.29 -24.89
N ALA A 158 -1.38 15.29 -23.56
CA ALA A 158 -2.67 15.20 -22.88
C ALA A 158 -3.63 16.33 -23.25
N LEU A 159 -3.12 17.52 -23.58
CA LEU A 159 -3.92 18.66 -24.01
C LEU A 159 -4.54 18.47 -25.42
N SER A 160 -4.02 17.52 -26.19
CA SER A 160 -4.59 17.16 -27.51
C SER A 160 -5.79 16.21 -27.42
N LEU A 161 -6.22 15.84 -26.20
CA LEU A 161 -7.30 14.87 -25.95
C LEU A 161 -8.69 15.50 -25.78
N ASP A 162 -8.88 16.78 -26.14
CA ASP A 162 -10.23 17.40 -26.09
C ASP A 162 -11.23 16.59 -26.93
N LYS A 163 -12.41 16.33 -26.33
CA LYS A 163 -13.52 15.52 -26.88
C LYS A 163 -13.20 14.03 -27.10
N ALA A 164 -12.08 13.52 -26.60
CA ALA A 164 -11.76 12.11 -26.73
C ALA A 164 -12.70 11.22 -25.87
N LYS A 165 -12.90 9.98 -26.33
CA LYS A 165 -13.55 8.92 -25.52
C LYS A 165 -12.49 8.24 -24.67
N ILE A 166 -12.61 8.34 -23.35
CA ILE A 166 -11.58 7.88 -22.40
C ILE A 166 -12.12 6.77 -21.51
N CYS A 167 -11.50 5.60 -21.59
CA CYS A 167 -11.74 4.48 -20.68
C CYS A 167 -11.01 4.69 -19.36
N VAL A 168 -11.71 4.44 -18.25
CA VAL A 168 -11.15 4.51 -16.88
C VAL A 168 -11.76 3.44 -15.97
N GLU A 169 -10.99 2.94 -14.99
CA GLU A 169 -11.47 2.03 -13.96
C GLU A 169 -12.16 2.80 -12.83
N ALA A 170 -13.35 2.32 -12.41
CA ALA A 170 -14.12 2.89 -11.30
C ALA A 170 -13.39 2.79 -9.96
N GLY A 171 -13.61 3.77 -9.06
CA GLY A 171 -13.09 3.76 -7.69
C GLY A 171 -11.58 3.99 -7.58
N THR A 172 -10.99 4.59 -8.61
CA THR A 172 -9.57 4.94 -8.67
C THR A 172 -9.33 6.43 -8.48
N THR A 173 -8.13 6.82 -8.09
CA THR A 173 -7.66 8.22 -8.14
C THR A 173 -7.64 8.72 -9.57
N THR A 174 -7.33 7.84 -10.52
CA THR A 174 -7.29 8.14 -11.95
C THR A 174 -8.60 8.68 -12.50
N GLN A 175 -9.74 8.17 -12.02
CA GLN A 175 -11.05 8.70 -12.39
C GLN A 175 -11.26 10.14 -11.89
N LEU A 176 -10.87 10.42 -10.64
CA LEU A 176 -10.98 11.76 -10.04
C LEU A 176 -10.05 12.76 -10.74
N ASN A 177 -8.78 12.39 -10.90
CA ASN A 177 -7.78 13.24 -11.54
C ASN A 177 -8.11 13.53 -13.01
N LEU A 178 -8.73 12.57 -13.72
CA LEU A 178 -9.20 12.78 -15.10
C LEU A 178 -10.18 13.94 -15.17
N ALA A 179 -11.21 13.93 -14.30
CA ALA A 179 -12.21 15.00 -14.25
C ALA A 179 -11.57 16.36 -13.92
N ASP A 180 -10.68 16.37 -12.93
CA ASP A 180 -9.99 17.61 -12.50
C ASP A 180 -9.09 18.18 -13.61
N PHE A 181 -8.32 17.33 -14.30
CA PHE A 181 -7.43 17.73 -15.38
C PHE A 181 -8.20 18.37 -16.54
N PHE A 182 -9.26 17.72 -17.03
CA PHE A 182 -10.06 18.24 -18.14
C PHE A 182 -10.78 19.53 -17.78
N LYS A 183 -11.33 19.61 -16.56
CA LYS A 183 -11.96 20.83 -16.02
C LYS A 183 -10.97 21.98 -15.92
N ALA A 184 -9.78 21.74 -15.35
CA ALA A 184 -8.75 22.77 -15.18
C ALA A 184 -8.24 23.35 -16.50
N ASN A 185 -8.24 22.54 -17.57
CA ASN A 185 -7.80 22.96 -18.90
C ASN A 185 -8.96 23.38 -19.82
N SER A 186 -10.19 23.52 -19.30
CA SER A 186 -11.39 23.88 -20.08
C SER A 186 -11.64 22.95 -21.26
N MET A 187 -11.30 21.68 -21.09
CA MET A 187 -11.48 20.61 -22.07
C MET A 187 -12.73 19.77 -21.73
N THR A 188 -13.24 19.07 -22.72
CA THR A 188 -14.35 18.12 -22.59
C THR A 188 -13.89 16.72 -22.98
N TYR A 189 -14.57 15.69 -22.48
CA TYR A 189 -14.32 14.29 -22.84
C TYR A 189 -15.58 13.46 -22.65
N GLU A 190 -15.62 12.29 -23.27
CA GLU A 190 -16.64 11.28 -23.02
C GLU A 190 -16.05 10.21 -22.08
N GLU A 191 -16.48 10.20 -20.81
CA GLU A 191 -16.02 9.21 -19.84
C GLU A 191 -16.67 7.85 -20.08
N LYS A 192 -15.87 6.81 -20.15
CA LYS A 192 -16.29 5.41 -20.19
C LYS A 192 -15.75 4.69 -18.97
N VAL A 193 -16.61 4.52 -17.94
CA VAL A 193 -16.24 3.91 -16.66
C VAL A 193 -16.46 2.41 -16.70
N TYR A 194 -15.47 1.64 -16.27
CA TYR A 194 -15.51 0.19 -16.20
C TYR A 194 -15.24 -0.32 -14.78
N PRO A 195 -15.86 -1.43 -14.37
CA PRO A 195 -15.73 -1.94 -13.01
C PRO A 195 -14.34 -2.54 -12.70
N SER A 196 -13.55 -2.86 -13.74
CA SER A 196 -12.20 -3.40 -13.59
C SER A 196 -11.24 -2.86 -14.63
N ALA A 197 -9.94 -2.91 -14.30
CA ALA A 197 -8.87 -2.56 -15.22
C ALA A 197 -8.88 -3.43 -16.50
N ALA A 198 -9.21 -4.71 -16.36
CA ALA A 198 -9.27 -5.65 -17.48
C ALA A 198 -10.38 -5.26 -18.47
N GLU A 199 -11.56 -4.87 -17.98
CA GLU A 199 -12.66 -4.43 -18.82
C GLU A 199 -12.37 -3.09 -19.50
N ALA A 200 -11.76 -2.12 -18.77
CA ALA A 200 -11.33 -0.85 -19.36
C ALA A 200 -10.30 -1.07 -20.49
N PHE A 201 -9.34 -1.98 -20.30
CA PHE A 201 -8.37 -2.36 -21.31
C PHE A 201 -9.04 -3.02 -22.53
N ALA A 202 -9.91 -4.00 -22.31
CA ALA A 202 -10.63 -4.68 -23.39
C ALA A 202 -11.51 -3.71 -24.23
N ALA A 203 -12.13 -2.73 -23.56
CA ALA A 203 -12.91 -1.70 -24.22
C ALA A 203 -12.02 -0.77 -25.08
N PHE A 204 -10.84 -0.40 -24.58
CA PHE A 204 -9.86 0.35 -25.37
C PHE A 204 -9.37 -0.45 -26.58
N GLU A 205 -9.01 -1.71 -26.40
CA GLU A 205 -8.53 -2.57 -27.47
C GLU A 205 -9.59 -2.78 -28.56
N SER A 206 -10.84 -3.03 -28.17
CA SER A 206 -11.96 -3.21 -29.10
C SER A 206 -12.46 -1.92 -29.77
N GLY A 207 -11.94 -0.75 -29.37
CA GLY A 207 -12.28 0.53 -29.99
C GLY A 207 -13.53 1.21 -29.43
N GLN A 208 -14.00 0.80 -28.25
CA GLN A 208 -15.07 1.51 -27.53
C GLN A 208 -14.59 2.87 -26.97
N CYS A 209 -13.27 2.99 -26.74
CA CYS A 209 -12.58 4.22 -26.35
C CYS A 209 -11.39 4.47 -27.27
N ASP A 210 -11.00 5.72 -27.35
CA ASP A 210 -9.85 6.19 -28.11
C ASP A 210 -8.60 6.28 -27.23
N VAL A 211 -8.81 6.40 -25.91
CA VAL A 211 -7.79 6.59 -24.89
C VAL A 211 -8.10 5.71 -23.69
N LEU A 212 -7.06 5.12 -23.07
CA LEU A 212 -7.11 4.49 -21.77
C LEU A 212 -6.27 5.32 -20.80
N THR A 213 -6.80 5.64 -19.60
CA THR A 213 -6.04 6.34 -18.56
C THR A 213 -5.87 5.48 -17.32
N ARG A 214 -4.63 5.43 -16.79
CA ARG A 214 -4.20 4.71 -15.60
C ARG A 214 -2.87 5.28 -15.10
N ASP A 215 -2.31 4.65 -14.06
CA ASP A 215 -0.92 4.83 -13.68
C ASP A 215 -0.01 4.59 -14.89
N GLN A 216 0.96 5.46 -15.09
CA GLN A 216 1.80 5.43 -16.30
C GLN A 216 2.59 4.12 -16.40
N SER A 217 3.06 3.59 -15.28
CA SER A 217 3.72 2.28 -15.23
C SER A 217 2.83 1.15 -15.75
N ALA A 218 1.54 1.15 -15.38
CA ALA A 218 0.56 0.17 -15.85
C ALA A 218 0.28 0.31 -17.35
N LEU A 219 0.23 1.54 -17.88
CA LEU A 219 0.01 1.78 -19.32
C LEU A 219 1.14 1.23 -20.19
N HIS A 220 2.38 1.21 -19.71
CA HIS A 220 3.48 0.53 -20.43
C HIS A 220 3.20 -0.97 -20.58
N GLY A 221 2.72 -1.61 -19.52
CA GLY A 221 2.31 -3.02 -19.56
C GLY A 221 1.12 -3.26 -20.47
N ASP A 222 0.09 -2.44 -20.33
CA ASP A 222 -1.12 -2.54 -21.16
C ASP A 222 -0.78 -2.38 -22.66
N ARG A 223 0.09 -1.43 -23.02
CA ARG A 223 0.54 -1.27 -24.40
C ARG A 223 1.20 -2.53 -24.96
N LEU A 224 2.04 -3.20 -24.17
CA LEU A 224 2.72 -4.43 -24.59
C LEU A 224 1.76 -5.62 -24.78
N ARG A 225 0.59 -5.59 -24.13
CA ARG A 225 -0.43 -6.65 -24.20
C ARG A 225 -1.38 -6.49 -25.39
N LEU A 226 -1.42 -5.32 -26.04
CA LEU A 226 -2.27 -5.07 -27.22
C LEU A 226 -1.91 -6.05 -28.35
N ALA A 227 -2.89 -6.49 -29.10
CA ALA A 227 -2.68 -7.26 -30.33
C ALA A 227 -1.79 -6.50 -31.32
N LYS A 228 -1.85 -5.16 -31.30
CA LYS A 228 -1.07 -4.26 -32.16
C LYS A 228 -0.44 -3.11 -31.35
N PRO A 229 0.64 -3.35 -30.58
CA PRO A 229 1.25 -2.33 -29.73
C PRO A 229 1.73 -1.08 -30.47
N ALA A 230 2.06 -1.21 -31.75
CA ALA A 230 2.52 -0.10 -32.58
C ALA A 230 1.39 0.90 -32.93
N GLU A 231 0.12 0.52 -32.83
CA GLU A 231 -1.03 1.40 -33.11
C GLU A 231 -1.41 2.28 -31.92
N ALA A 232 -0.75 2.12 -30.77
CA ALA A 232 -0.97 2.92 -29.58
C ALA A 232 0.34 3.55 -29.06
N ILE A 233 0.20 4.66 -28.33
CA ILE A 233 1.31 5.40 -27.71
C ILE A 233 0.94 5.78 -26.29
N VAL A 234 1.87 5.59 -25.34
CA VAL A 234 1.79 6.22 -24.03
C VAL A 234 2.25 7.66 -24.21
N LEU A 235 1.39 8.63 -23.89
CA LEU A 235 1.72 10.04 -23.99
C LEU A 235 2.76 10.41 -22.92
N PRO A 236 3.60 11.43 -23.19
CA PRO A 236 4.66 11.80 -22.25
C PRO A 236 4.16 12.53 -21.00
N ASP A 237 2.93 13.03 -21.04
CA ASP A 237 2.39 13.84 -19.95
C ASP A 237 2.04 12.99 -18.73
N VAL A 238 2.37 13.52 -17.55
CA VAL A 238 1.97 13.01 -16.24
C VAL A 238 1.09 14.05 -15.58
N ILE A 239 -0.18 13.71 -15.34
CA ILE A 239 -1.20 14.67 -14.89
C ILE A 239 -1.44 14.65 -13.39
N SER A 240 -0.86 13.69 -12.64
CA SER A 240 -1.00 13.59 -11.18
C SER A 240 0.24 13.01 -10.53
N LYS A 241 0.26 13.05 -9.21
CA LYS A 241 1.20 12.29 -8.36
C LYS A 241 0.48 11.05 -7.85
N GLU A 242 1.06 9.88 -8.10
CA GLU A 242 0.54 8.60 -7.62
C GLU A 242 1.61 7.92 -6.73
N PRO A 243 1.71 8.33 -5.44
CA PRO A 243 2.60 7.66 -4.50
C PRO A 243 1.98 6.32 -4.09
N LEU A 244 2.44 5.23 -4.71
CA LEU A 244 1.92 3.89 -4.48
C LEU A 244 2.61 3.25 -3.28
N GLY A 245 1.84 2.59 -2.41
CA GLY A 245 2.42 1.95 -1.24
C GLY A 245 1.56 0.86 -0.63
N PRO A 246 2.18 0.04 0.26
CA PRO A 246 1.48 -0.99 1.00
C PRO A 246 0.56 -0.36 2.04
N VAL A 247 -0.62 -0.98 2.21
CA VAL A 247 -1.67 -0.47 3.11
C VAL A 247 -2.01 -1.53 4.15
N VAL A 248 -2.16 -1.09 5.38
CA VAL A 248 -2.62 -1.90 6.52
C VAL A 248 -3.77 -1.19 7.23
N ARG A 249 -4.44 -1.85 8.17
CA ARG A 249 -5.41 -1.21 9.06
C ARG A 249 -4.69 -0.23 9.99
N SER A 250 -5.31 0.91 10.26
CA SER A 250 -4.73 1.97 11.12
C SER A 250 -4.81 1.66 12.62
N ASP A 251 -5.62 0.67 13.02
CA ASP A 251 -5.81 0.26 14.40
C ASP A 251 -4.73 -0.70 14.93
N ASP A 252 -3.78 -1.12 14.09
CA ASP A 252 -2.67 -2.00 14.44
C ASP A 252 -1.32 -1.32 14.17
N PHE A 253 -0.93 -0.42 15.07
CA PHE A 253 0.33 0.32 14.95
C PHE A 253 1.59 -0.57 14.97
N PRO A 254 1.68 -1.65 15.77
CA PRO A 254 2.81 -2.59 15.67
C PRO A 254 2.94 -3.22 14.27
N TRP A 255 1.83 -3.68 13.68
CA TRP A 255 1.83 -4.24 12.32
C TRP A 255 2.20 -3.20 11.26
N PHE A 256 1.62 -2.00 11.35
CA PHE A 256 1.99 -0.86 10.50
C PHE A 256 3.49 -0.57 10.57
N THR A 257 4.05 -0.51 11.78
CA THR A 257 5.47 -0.25 11.99
C THR A 257 6.34 -1.34 11.37
N LEU A 258 5.96 -2.61 11.55
CA LEU A 258 6.68 -3.74 10.98
C LEU A 258 6.71 -3.67 9.44
N VAL A 259 5.54 -3.53 8.79
CA VAL A 259 5.44 -3.48 7.33
C VAL A 259 6.24 -2.30 6.77
N LYS A 260 6.15 -1.13 7.42
CA LYS A 260 6.93 0.05 7.07
C LYS A 260 8.44 -0.20 7.15
N TRP A 261 8.91 -0.86 8.22
CA TRP A 261 10.34 -1.13 8.36
C TRP A 261 10.83 -2.22 7.41
N VAL A 262 9.99 -3.15 6.98
CA VAL A 262 10.36 -4.06 5.87
C VAL A 262 10.58 -3.27 4.57
N ASN A 263 9.69 -2.32 4.24
CA ASN A 263 9.91 -1.43 3.09
C ASN A 263 11.25 -0.68 3.20
N PHE A 264 11.51 -0.03 4.34
CA PHE A 264 12.76 0.68 4.57
C PHE A 264 13.98 -0.24 4.58
N ALA A 265 13.84 -1.49 5.03
CA ALA A 265 14.95 -2.45 4.98
C ALA A 265 15.35 -2.78 3.54
N LEU A 266 14.40 -2.94 2.62
CA LEU A 266 14.71 -3.18 1.21
C LEU A 266 15.49 -2.01 0.57
N VAL A 267 15.10 -0.76 0.90
CA VAL A 267 15.79 0.45 0.43
C VAL A 267 17.16 0.61 1.09
N ASN A 268 17.26 0.43 2.42
CA ASN A 268 18.53 0.46 3.15
C ASN A 268 19.51 -0.61 2.64
N ALA A 269 19.01 -1.81 2.30
CA ALA A 269 19.86 -2.87 1.75
C ALA A 269 20.52 -2.45 0.43
N GLU A 270 19.75 -1.81 -0.47
CA GLU A 270 20.31 -1.24 -1.70
C GLU A 270 21.38 -0.19 -1.40
N GLU A 271 21.10 0.75 -0.48
CA GLU A 271 22.02 1.83 -0.09
C GLU A 271 23.32 1.28 0.56
N LEU A 272 23.21 0.21 1.35
CA LEU A 272 24.36 -0.47 1.98
C LEU A 272 25.11 -1.42 1.04
N GLY A 273 24.61 -1.64 -0.19
CA GLY A 273 25.15 -2.60 -1.13
C GLY A 273 24.92 -4.06 -0.72
N VAL A 274 23.90 -4.34 0.10
CA VAL A 274 23.48 -5.69 0.47
C VAL A 274 22.42 -6.19 -0.51
N SER A 275 22.65 -7.35 -1.10
CA SER A 275 21.77 -7.95 -2.12
C SER A 275 21.49 -9.42 -1.81
N SER A 276 20.56 -10.04 -2.55
CA SER A 276 20.29 -11.47 -2.45
C SER A 276 21.52 -12.33 -2.74
N THR A 277 22.44 -11.84 -3.57
CA THR A 277 23.63 -12.56 -4.01
C THR A 277 24.82 -12.44 -3.06
N ASN A 278 24.89 -11.39 -2.22
CA ASN A 278 26.00 -11.14 -1.32
C ASN A 278 25.63 -11.10 0.17
N VAL A 279 24.36 -11.34 0.52
CA VAL A 279 23.87 -11.25 1.90
C VAL A 279 24.62 -12.17 2.86
N ASP A 280 25.04 -13.36 2.41
CA ASP A 280 25.81 -14.31 3.23
C ASP A 280 27.25 -13.79 3.50
N GLU A 281 27.81 -12.98 2.61
CA GLU A 281 29.07 -12.27 2.84
C GLU A 281 28.86 -11.07 3.79
N ALA A 282 27.74 -10.35 3.62
CA ALA A 282 27.38 -9.23 4.49
C ALA A 282 27.29 -9.64 5.98
N LEU A 283 26.94 -10.90 6.28
CA LEU A 283 26.94 -11.44 7.66
C LEU A 283 28.33 -11.38 8.33
N LYS A 284 29.41 -11.27 7.57
CA LYS A 284 30.80 -11.17 8.07
C LYS A 284 31.30 -9.73 8.16
N SER A 285 30.48 -8.76 7.75
CA SER A 285 30.88 -7.34 7.68
C SER A 285 31.22 -6.78 9.05
N GLN A 286 32.25 -5.92 9.09
CA GLN A 286 32.62 -5.14 10.27
C GLN A 286 32.08 -3.68 10.19
N LYS A 287 31.42 -3.30 9.08
CA LYS A 287 30.82 -1.97 8.93
C LYS A 287 29.64 -1.82 9.90
N PRO A 288 29.62 -0.79 10.76
CA PRO A 288 28.59 -0.67 11.81
C PRO A 288 27.15 -0.65 11.27
N ASP A 289 26.92 -0.01 10.11
CA ASP A 289 25.59 0.08 9.52
C ASP A 289 25.11 -1.30 9.01
N VAL A 290 26.01 -2.05 8.37
CA VAL A 290 25.73 -3.41 7.90
C VAL A 290 25.51 -4.34 9.10
N ARG A 291 26.29 -4.21 10.18
CA ARG A 291 26.11 -5.01 11.42
C ARG A 291 24.75 -4.79 12.07
N ARG A 292 24.26 -3.55 12.07
CA ARG A 292 22.88 -3.26 12.53
C ARG A 292 21.85 -3.86 11.58
N PHE A 293 22.04 -3.72 10.29
CA PHE A 293 21.14 -4.28 9.27
C PHE A 293 20.99 -5.81 9.40
N ILE A 294 22.10 -6.52 9.58
CA ILE A 294 22.09 -7.99 9.70
C ILE A 294 21.63 -8.49 11.09
N GLY A 295 21.33 -7.59 12.02
CA GLY A 295 20.87 -7.95 13.37
C GLY A 295 21.96 -8.36 14.36
N ALA A 296 23.26 -8.19 13.99
CA ALA A 296 24.39 -8.45 14.87
C ALA A 296 24.54 -7.40 15.99
N GLU A 297 23.93 -6.23 15.80
CA GLU A 297 23.89 -5.11 16.75
C GLU A 297 22.51 -4.47 16.77
N GLY A 298 22.13 -3.84 17.91
CA GLY A 298 20.94 -2.99 18.05
C GLY A 298 19.65 -3.66 18.52
N GLY A 299 19.48 -4.96 18.36
CA GLY A 299 18.29 -5.69 18.85
C GLY A 299 16.94 -5.28 18.25
N PHE A 300 16.93 -4.67 17.07
CA PHE A 300 15.73 -4.08 16.45
C PHE A 300 14.66 -5.10 16.04
N GLY A 301 15.04 -6.34 15.71
CA GLY A 301 14.11 -7.43 15.46
C GLY A 301 13.17 -7.65 16.64
N LYS A 302 13.70 -7.73 17.87
CA LYS A 302 12.89 -7.89 19.08
C LYS A 302 11.90 -6.75 19.28
N ALA A 303 12.28 -5.51 18.97
CA ALA A 303 11.39 -4.34 19.07
C ALA A 303 10.21 -4.41 18.09
N LEU A 304 10.38 -5.09 16.95
CA LEU A 304 9.34 -5.37 15.98
C LEU A 304 8.59 -6.70 16.23
N GLY A 305 8.94 -7.44 17.29
CA GLY A 305 8.41 -8.78 17.53
C GLY A 305 8.93 -9.83 16.56
N LEU A 306 10.10 -9.59 15.94
CA LEU A 306 10.74 -10.45 14.94
C LEU A 306 12.07 -11.02 15.46
N GLU A 307 12.63 -11.97 14.73
CA GLU A 307 13.98 -12.47 14.93
C GLU A 307 15.02 -11.39 14.59
N ALA A 308 16.24 -11.52 15.11
CA ALA A 308 17.29 -10.53 14.89
C ALA A 308 17.65 -10.32 13.40
N ASP A 309 17.60 -11.39 12.63
CA ASP A 309 17.97 -11.45 11.22
C ASP A 309 16.80 -11.13 10.25
N TRP A 310 15.70 -10.56 10.72
CA TRP A 310 14.50 -10.28 9.93
C TRP A 310 14.77 -9.52 8.62
N ALA A 311 15.66 -8.52 8.64
CA ALA A 311 16.01 -7.74 7.47
C ALA A 311 16.83 -8.56 6.45
N VAL A 312 17.72 -9.41 6.94
CA VAL A 312 18.44 -10.40 6.11
C VAL A 312 17.45 -11.34 5.43
N ARG A 313 16.49 -11.89 6.17
CA ARG A 313 15.45 -12.76 5.62
C ARG A 313 14.64 -12.09 4.54
N ALA A 314 14.27 -10.81 4.72
CA ALA A 314 13.53 -10.04 3.72
C ALA A 314 14.29 -9.92 2.39
N VAL A 315 15.62 -9.73 2.44
CA VAL A 315 16.45 -9.51 1.25
C VAL A 315 16.92 -10.83 0.63
N LYS A 316 17.20 -11.86 1.44
CA LYS A 316 17.84 -13.11 0.96
C LYS A 316 17.08 -13.81 -0.17
N VAL A 317 15.77 -13.79 -0.14
CA VAL A 317 14.93 -14.52 -1.12
C VAL A 317 14.50 -13.63 -2.28
N GLY A 318 14.08 -12.39 -1.99
CA GLY A 318 13.52 -11.47 -2.97
C GLY A 318 14.52 -10.46 -3.54
N GLY A 319 15.64 -10.23 -2.84
CA GLY A 319 16.58 -9.17 -3.14
C GLY A 319 16.24 -7.85 -2.43
N ASN A 320 17.10 -6.86 -2.60
CA ASN A 320 16.89 -5.49 -2.17
C ASN A 320 15.93 -4.74 -3.12
N TYR A 321 15.65 -3.48 -2.85
CA TYR A 321 14.73 -2.69 -3.67
C TYR A 321 15.14 -2.64 -5.15
N ALA A 322 16.43 -2.44 -5.44
CA ALA A 322 16.92 -2.40 -6.83
C ALA A 322 16.69 -3.73 -7.56
N GLU A 323 17.00 -4.85 -6.91
CA GLU A 323 16.82 -6.18 -7.51
C GLU A 323 15.34 -6.47 -7.80
N ILE A 324 14.45 -6.11 -6.87
CA ILE A 324 12.99 -6.24 -7.05
C ILE A 324 12.51 -5.34 -8.20
N TYR A 325 12.99 -4.09 -8.24
CA TYR A 325 12.64 -3.14 -9.30
C TYR A 325 13.08 -3.63 -10.67
N GLU A 326 14.39 -3.93 -10.83
CA GLU A 326 14.97 -4.31 -12.12
C GLU A 326 14.32 -5.58 -12.69
N ARG A 327 14.06 -6.56 -11.85
CA ARG A 327 13.42 -7.82 -12.26
C ARG A 327 11.99 -7.64 -12.75
N ASN A 328 11.22 -6.75 -12.14
CA ASN A 328 9.78 -6.65 -12.38
C ASN A 328 9.40 -5.48 -13.32
N LEU A 329 10.10 -4.36 -13.23
CA LEU A 329 9.75 -3.10 -13.88
C LEU A 329 10.87 -2.55 -14.77
N GLY A 330 12.11 -2.73 -14.32
CA GLY A 330 13.29 -2.16 -14.94
C GLY A 330 13.78 -2.90 -16.19
N THR A 331 15.07 -2.73 -16.49
CA THR A 331 15.71 -3.26 -17.71
C THR A 331 15.76 -4.79 -17.74
N GLY A 332 15.65 -5.45 -16.60
CA GLY A 332 15.54 -6.91 -16.48
C GLY A 332 14.15 -7.44 -16.82
N SER A 333 13.17 -6.58 -17.05
CA SER A 333 11.79 -6.93 -17.42
C SER A 333 11.47 -6.50 -18.86
N LYS A 334 10.34 -6.98 -19.38
CA LYS A 334 9.83 -6.54 -20.69
C LYS A 334 9.35 -5.09 -20.68
N LEU A 335 9.10 -4.50 -19.51
CA LEU A 335 8.60 -3.13 -19.37
C LEU A 335 9.70 -2.11 -19.62
N GLY A 336 10.94 -2.39 -19.17
CA GLY A 336 12.09 -1.52 -19.37
C GLY A 336 11.90 -0.10 -18.81
N ILE A 337 11.14 0.05 -17.72
CA ILE A 337 10.84 1.36 -17.13
C ILE A 337 12.08 1.86 -16.38
N PRO A 338 12.61 3.05 -16.72
CA PRO A 338 13.74 3.61 -15.99
C PRO A 338 13.32 4.00 -14.56
N ARG A 339 14.26 3.88 -13.62
CA ARG A 339 14.03 4.16 -12.20
C ARG A 339 13.46 5.57 -11.93
N GLY A 340 13.97 6.59 -12.59
CA GLY A 340 13.50 7.98 -12.40
C GLY A 340 13.47 8.39 -10.93
N LEU A 341 12.31 8.84 -10.44
CA LEU A 341 12.11 9.18 -9.02
C LEU A 341 12.33 7.97 -8.09
N ASN A 342 12.20 6.75 -8.58
CA ASN A 342 12.41 5.52 -7.81
C ASN A 342 13.88 5.13 -7.64
N GLN A 343 14.82 6.06 -7.88
CA GLN A 343 16.23 5.94 -7.50
C GLN A 343 16.44 6.33 -6.04
N LEU A 344 17.57 5.86 -5.46
CA LEU A 344 18.05 6.34 -4.17
C LEU A 344 18.27 7.86 -4.21
N TRP A 345 18.06 8.52 -3.08
CA TRP A 345 18.31 9.96 -2.90
C TRP A 345 19.74 10.36 -3.31
N SER A 346 20.73 9.50 -3.02
CA SER A 346 22.15 9.70 -3.39
C SER A 346 22.40 9.58 -4.90
N MET A 347 21.45 9.05 -5.66
CA MET A 347 21.51 8.88 -7.12
C MET A 347 20.51 9.77 -7.87
N GLY A 348 19.97 10.80 -7.19
CA GLY A 348 19.07 11.79 -7.80
C GLY A 348 17.58 11.41 -7.77
N GLY A 349 17.20 10.33 -7.08
CA GLY A 349 15.80 9.97 -6.85
C GLY A 349 15.26 10.49 -5.52
N VAL A 350 14.12 9.94 -5.09
CA VAL A 350 13.45 10.33 -3.84
C VAL A 350 13.32 9.18 -2.84
N LEU A 351 13.91 8.02 -3.11
CA LEU A 351 13.94 6.94 -2.12
C LEU A 351 14.91 7.30 -1.00
N TYR A 352 14.32 7.57 0.17
CA TYR A 352 15.04 8.00 1.36
C TYR A 352 14.50 7.22 2.57
N ALA A 353 15.17 6.13 2.92
CA ALA A 353 14.79 5.32 4.07
C ALA A 353 15.50 5.78 5.34
N PRO A 354 14.79 5.87 6.49
CA PRO A 354 15.42 6.13 7.78
C PRO A 354 16.45 5.05 8.12
N PRO A 355 17.57 5.41 8.78
CA PRO A 355 18.60 4.45 9.17
C PRO A 355 18.13 3.52 10.29
N LEU A 356 18.62 2.27 10.30
CA LEU A 356 18.43 1.32 11.39
C LEU A 356 19.35 1.70 12.58
N ARG A 357 18.81 2.52 13.51
CA ARG A 357 19.54 3.00 14.70
C ARG A 357 18.65 2.99 15.93
#